data_b171ee88fda9776d5bed283bb3529be2
#
_entry.id   b171ee88fda9776d5bed283bb3529be2
#
_cell.length_a   1.000
_cell.length_b   1.000
_cell.length_c   1.000
_cell.angle_alpha   90.00
_cell.angle_beta   90.00
_cell.angle_gamma   90.00
#
_symmetry.space_group_name_H-M   'P 1'
#
loop_
_entity.id
_entity.type
_entity.pdbx_description
1 polymer ?
#
loop_
_entity_poly.entity_id
_entity_poly.type
_entity_poly.pdbx_seq_one_letter_code
_entity_poly.pdbx_strand_id
1 'polypeptide(L)'
;AIVIAGRSRLVSSPLAKILSSKSYNANVTVIHSKTSNQKQFITQADIFISAVGSAKLYDFSYFKKGATIIDIGISSVDGKNYGDIDTQNLSEVVSYRSPFPGGVGPITVSALFFNLSRLVKTN
;
A
#
# COMPACT_ATOMS: atom_id res chain seq x y z
N ALA A 1 -5.60 8.25 -10.48
CA ALA A 1 -6.44 7.64 -9.44
C ALA A 1 -5.58 6.81 -8.48
N ILE A 2 -5.84 6.94 -7.19
CA ILE A 2 -5.20 6.14 -6.14
C ILE A 2 -6.23 5.21 -5.54
N VAL A 3 -5.89 3.92 -5.42
CA VAL A 3 -6.71 2.93 -4.74
C VAL A 3 -5.95 2.38 -3.54
N ILE A 4 -6.57 2.41 -2.37
CA ILE A 4 -6.01 1.87 -1.13
C ILE A 4 -6.83 0.66 -0.71
N ALA A 5 -6.21 -0.50 -0.63
CA ALA A 5 -6.81 -1.72 -0.12
C ALA A 5 -6.53 -1.85 1.39
N GLY A 6 -7.59 -1.96 2.17
CA GLY A 6 -7.57 -1.97 3.62
C GLY A 6 -8.26 -0.74 4.22
N ARG A 7 -8.72 -0.86 5.46
CA ARG A 7 -9.41 0.24 6.17
C ARG A 7 -8.95 0.41 7.62
N SER A 8 -7.68 0.12 7.87
CA SER A 8 -7.12 0.25 9.21
C SER A 8 -7.08 1.72 9.65
N ARG A 9 -7.26 1.96 10.93
CA ARG A 9 -7.14 3.30 11.53
C ARG A 9 -5.72 3.83 11.53
N LEU A 10 -4.72 2.93 11.48
CA LEU A 10 -3.31 3.29 11.57
C LEU A 10 -2.69 3.65 10.22
N VAL A 11 -3.15 3.04 9.13
CA VAL A 11 -2.54 3.20 7.80
C VAL A 11 -3.54 3.75 6.79
N SER A 12 -4.55 2.97 6.43
CA SER A 12 -5.40 3.28 5.27
C SER A 12 -6.23 4.54 5.46
N SER A 13 -6.87 4.70 6.61
CA SER A 13 -7.72 5.89 6.88
C SER A 13 -6.92 7.20 6.92
N PRO A 14 -5.83 7.32 7.69
CA PRO A 14 -5.05 8.56 7.70
C PRO A 14 -4.38 8.84 6.35
N LEU A 15 -3.91 7.82 5.65
CA LEU A 15 -3.29 7.98 4.34
C LEU A 15 -4.29 8.51 3.30
N ALA A 16 -5.49 7.94 3.26
CA ALA A 16 -6.55 8.41 2.36
C ALA A 16 -6.90 9.88 2.62
N LYS A 17 -6.99 10.27 3.89
CA LYS A 17 -7.27 11.64 4.29
C LYS A 17 -6.17 12.61 3.86
N ILE A 18 -4.91 12.24 4.03
CA ILE A 18 -3.77 13.06 3.62
C ILE A 18 -3.75 13.23 2.10
N LEU A 19 -3.83 12.14 1.36
CA LEU A 19 -3.73 12.18 -0.10
C LEU A 19 -4.90 12.90 -0.77
N SER A 20 -6.09 12.86 -0.19
CA SER A 20 -7.26 13.60 -0.69
C SER A 20 -7.31 15.07 -0.24
N SER A 21 -6.39 15.50 0.63
CA SER A 21 -6.31 16.89 1.08
C SER A 21 -5.96 17.86 -0.04
N LYS A 22 -6.20 19.14 0.17
CA LYS A 22 -5.86 20.21 -0.79
C LYS A 22 -4.38 20.24 -1.20
N SER A 23 -3.49 19.76 -0.34
CA SER A 23 -2.05 19.74 -0.61
C SER A 23 -1.66 18.72 -1.68
N TYR A 24 -2.34 17.57 -1.73
CA TYR A 24 -2.07 16.49 -2.70
C TYR A 24 -3.12 16.39 -3.79
N ASN A 25 -4.36 16.73 -3.46
CA ASN A 25 -5.49 16.82 -4.37
C ASN A 25 -5.73 15.55 -5.21
N ALA A 26 -5.50 14.38 -4.61
CA ALA A 26 -5.64 13.10 -5.28
C ALA A 26 -7.07 12.54 -5.16
N ASN A 27 -7.53 11.88 -6.22
CA ASN A 27 -8.73 11.06 -6.16
C ASN A 27 -8.39 9.72 -5.51
N VAL A 28 -8.91 9.49 -4.31
CA VAL A 28 -8.60 8.29 -3.51
C VAL A 28 -9.85 7.45 -3.32
N THR A 29 -9.74 6.18 -3.67
CA THR A 29 -10.77 5.17 -3.38
C THR A 29 -10.23 4.18 -2.36
N VAL A 30 -10.95 3.96 -1.27
CA VAL A 30 -10.63 2.95 -0.27
C VAL A 30 -11.50 1.72 -0.51
N ILE A 31 -10.87 0.56 -0.67
CA ILE A 31 -11.54 -0.73 -0.83
C ILE A 31 -11.20 -1.66 0.34
N HIS A 32 -12.06 -2.63 0.60
CA HIS A 32 -11.89 -3.57 1.71
C HIS A 32 -12.62 -4.90 1.41
N SER A 33 -12.50 -5.88 2.27
CA SER A 33 -13.05 -7.24 2.09
C SER A 33 -14.55 -7.30 1.74
N LYS A 34 -15.32 -6.26 2.04
CA LYS A 34 -16.75 -6.17 1.69
C LYS A 34 -17.03 -5.34 0.44
N THR A 35 -15.99 -4.82 -0.21
CA THR A 35 -16.15 -4.09 -1.47
C THR A 35 -16.42 -5.08 -2.59
N SER A 36 -17.55 -4.93 -3.27
CA SER A 36 -17.85 -5.71 -4.46
C SER A 36 -16.95 -5.29 -5.62
N ASN A 37 -16.57 -6.24 -6.46
CA ASN A 37 -15.80 -5.97 -7.69
C ASN A 37 -14.47 -5.19 -7.44
N GLN A 38 -13.73 -5.55 -6.40
CA GLN A 38 -12.45 -4.89 -6.07
C GLN A 38 -11.53 -4.75 -7.29
N LYS A 39 -11.48 -5.77 -8.14
CA LYS A 39 -10.65 -5.78 -9.35
C LYS A 39 -10.94 -4.60 -10.28
N GLN A 40 -12.20 -4.21 -10.40
CA GLN A 40 -12.60 -3.07 -11.24
C GLN A 40 -11.96 -1.75 -10.77
N PHE A 41 -11.90 -1.54 -9.47
CA PHE A 41 -11.24 -0.36 -8.90
C PHE A 41 -9.73 -0.42 -9.08
N ILE A 42 -9.13 -1.58 -8.82
CA ILE A 42 -7.67 -1.77 -8.87
C ILE A 42 -7.14 -1.63 -10.30
N THR A 43 -7.84 -2.17 -11.30
CA THR A 43 -7.42 -2.07 -12.70
C THR A 43 -7.45 -0.64 -13.25
N GLN A 44 -8.13 0.29 -12.60
CA GLN A 44 -8.16 1.70 -12.99
C GLN A 44 -7.12 2.55 -12.23
N ALA A 45 -6.48 2.00 -11.20
CA ALA A 45 -5.55 2.74 -10.36
C ALA A 45 -4.24 3.06 -11.08
N ASP A 46 -3.78 4.31 -10.99
CA ASP A 46 -2.41 4.69 -11.34
C ASP A 46 -1.45 4.28 -10.23
N ILE A 47 -1.91 4.40 -8.99
CA ILE A 47 -1.20 3.98 -7.79
C ILE A 47 -2.11 3.06 -6.98
N PHE A 48 -1.64 1.86 -6.69
CA PHE A 48 -2.30 0.92 -5.80
C PHE A 48 -1.49 0.73 -4.53
N ILE A 49 -2.14 0.89 -3.39
CA ILE A 49 -1.52 0.76 -2.08
C ILE A 49 -2.25 -0.36 -1.34
N SER A 50 -1.54 -1.41 -0.94
CA SER A 50 -2.12 -2.51 -0.17
C SER A 50 -1.65 -2.50 1.28
N ALA A 51 -2.61 -2.56 2.19
CA ALA A 51 -2.43 -2.64 3.63
C ALA A 51 -3.47 -3.59 4.26
N VAL A 52 -3.61 -4.78 3.67
CA VAL A 52 -4.62 -5.79 4.05
C VAL A 52 -4.05 -6.79 5.04
N GLY A 53 -2.80 -7.20 4.86
CA GLY A 53 -2.16 -8.24 5.68
C GLY A 53 -2.62 -9.65 5.28
N SER A 54 -2.74 -9.92 3.98
CA SER A 54 -3.09 -11.23 3.43
C SER A 54 -2.10 -11.63 2.36
N ALA A 55 -1.32 -12.68 2.61
CA ALA A 55 -0.23 -13.09 1.75
C ALA A 55 -0.66 -13.31 0.30
N LYS A 56 0.01 -12.62 -0.63
CA LYS A 56 -0.15 -12.81 -2.07
C LYS A 56 -1.59 -12.71 -2.58
N LEU A 57 -2.38 -11.81 -1.97
CA LEU A 57 -3.80 -11.65 -2.30
C LEU A 57 -4.01 -11.12 -3.72
N TYR A 58 -3.12 -10.25 -4.18
CA TYR A 58 -3.24 -9.59 -5.47
C TYR A 58 -2.12 -10.01 -6.42
N ASP A 59 -2.45 -10.65 -7.52
CA ASP A 59 -1.52 -11.00 -8.59
C ASP A 59 -1.47 -9.93 -9.70
N PHE A 60 -0.61 -10.14 -10.69
CA PHE A 60 -0.40 -9.19 -11.79
C PHE A 60 -1.68 -8.86 -12.59
N SER A 61 -2.68 -9.75 -12.60
CA SER A 61 -3.92 -9.55 -13.37
C SER A 61 -4.85 -8.48 -12.79
N TYR A 62 -4.56 -8.00 -11.57
CA TYR A 62 -5.30 -6.91 -10.95
C TYR A 62 -4.86 -5.53 -11.44
N PHE A 63 -3.68 -5.39 -12.05
CA PHE A 63 -3.08 -4.09 -12.30
C PHE A 63 -3.12 -3.71 -13.78
N LYS A 64 -3.32 -2.43 -14.05
CA LYS A 64 -3.14 -1.92 -15.39
C LYS A 64 -1.66 -1.74 -15.71
N LYS A 65 -1.33 -1.76 -16.99
CA LYS A 65 0.03 -1.50 -17.47
C LYS A 65 0.53 -0.13 -17.00
N GLY A 66 1.72 -0.11 -16.43
CA GLY A 66 2.36 1.11 -15.98
C GLY A 66 1.96 1.57 -14.57
N ALA A 67 1.13 0.81 -13.85
CA ALA A 67 0.74 1.16 -12.47
C ALA A 67 1.94 1.17 -11.51
N THR A 68 1.83 1.95 -10.46
CA THR A 68 2.74 1.95 -9.31
C THR A 68 2.11 1.18 -8.16
N ILE A 69 2.86 0.25 -7.57
CA ILE A 69 2.37 -0.61 -6.49
C ILE A 69 3.16 -0.35 -5.21
N ILE A 70 2.45 -0.09 -4.12
CA ILE A 70 3.03 0.05 -2.78
C ILE A 70 2.42 -1.02 -1.88
N ASP A 71 3.23 -1.97 -1.46
CA ASP A 71 2.84 -3.06 -0.58
C ASP A 71 3.25 -2.75 0.86
N ILE A 72 2.26 -2.48 1.71
CA ILE A 72 2.43 -2.22 3.14
C ILE A 72 2.07 -3.47 3.96
N GLY A 73 1.30 -4.38 3.36
CA GLY A 73 0.84 -5.58 4.02
C GLY A 73 1.97 -6.50 4.45
N ILE A 74 1.82 -7.08 5.63
CA ILE A 74 2.73 -8.11 6.15
C ILE A 74 1.87 -9.22 6.74
N SER A 75 2.14 -10.44 6.30
CA SER A 75 1.56 -11.64 6.90
C SER A 75 2.61 -12.73 7.03
N SER A 76 2.47 -13.58 8.04
CA SER A 76 3.36 -14.72 8.25
C SER A 76 2.63 -16.01 7.91
N VAL A 77 3.24 -16.82 7.04
CA VAL A 77 2.75 -18.15 6.66
C VAL A 77 3.91 -19.12 6.81
N ASP A 78 3.74 -20.15 7.61
CA ASP A 78 4.78 -21.17 7.89
C ASP A 78 6.15 -20.57 8.28
N GLY A 79 6.13 -19.52 9.11
CA GLY A 79 7.33 -18.85 9.60
C GLY A 79 8.02 -17.92 8.60
N LYS A 80 7.45 -17.73 7.40
CA LYS A 80 7.93 -16.78 6.40
C LYS A 80 6.99 -15.59 6.28
N ASN A 81 7.56 -14.41 6.12
CA ASN A 81 6.81 -13.18 5.90
C ASN A 81 6.56 -12.94 4.41
N TYR A 82 5.34 -12.52 4.12
CA TYR A 82 4.88 -12.19 2.77
C TYR A 82 4.19 -10.83 2.77
N GLY A 83 4.32 -10.11 1.65
CA GLY A 83 3.45 -8.98 1.35
C GLY A 83 2.10 -9.42 0.81
N ASP A 84 1.22 -8.44 0.56
CA ASP A 84 -0.10 -8.67 -0.02
C ASP A 84 -0.04 -8.95 -1.52
N ILE A 85 1.07 -8.61 -2.18
CA ILE A 85 1.23 -8.69 -3.62
C ILE A 85 1.99 -9.96 -4.02
N ASP A 86 1.43 -10.71 -4.96
CA ASP A 86 2.18 -11.77 -5.63
C ASP A 86 3.09 -11.13 -6.70
N THR A 87 4.40 -11.30 -6.53
CA THR A 87 5.38 -10.67 -7.41
C THR A 87 5.65 -11.43 -8.71
N GLN A 88 5.06 -12.61 -8.87
CA GLN A 88 5.22 -13.40 -10.09
C GLN A 88 4.65 -12.64 -11.30
N ASN A 89 5.44 -12.50 -12.36
CA ASN A 89 5.10 -11.77 -13.59
C ASN A 89 4.72 -10.29 -13.40
N LEU A 90 4.86 -9.74 -12.21
CA LEU A 90 4.44 -8.38 -11.90
C LEU A 90 5.26 -7.32 -12.65
N SER A 91 6.56 -7.54 -12.85
CA SER A 91 7.46 -6.62 -13.54
C SER A 91 7.13 -6.39 -15.01
N GLU A 92 6.34 -7.27 -15.61
CA GLU A 92 5.89 -7.11 -17.01
C GLU A 92 4.72 -6.12 -17.13
N VAL A 93 4.04 -5.84 -16.01
CA VAL A 93 2.82 -5.04 -16.00
C VAL A 93 3.04 -3.68 -15.35
N VAL A 94 3.74 -3.63 -14.21
CA VAL A 94 3.85 -2.41 -13.42
C VAL A 94 5.15 -1.65 -13.67
N SER A 95 5.12 -0.31 -13.57
CA SER A 95 6.30 0.53 -13.72
C SER A 95 7.16 0.56 -12.47
N TYR A 96 6.51 0.60 -11.30
CA TYR A 96 7.19 0.66 -10.01
C TYR A 96 6.48 -0.22 -8.98
N ARG A 97 7.25 -0.82 -8.11
CA ARG A 97 6.75 -1.50 -6.92
C ARG A 97 7.69 -1.30 -5.74
N SER A 98 7.13 -1.19 -4.55
CA SER A 98 7.94 -1.29 -3.33
C SER A 98 8.46 -2.73 -3.21
N PRO A 99 9.74 -2.92 -2.90
CA PRO A 99 10.27 -4.26 -2.64
C PRO A 99 9.66 -4.84 -1.34
N PHE A 100 9.65 -6.16 -1.25
CA PHE A 100 9.32 -6.86 -0.01
C PHE A 100 10.23 -8.11 0.09
N PRO A 101 11.00 -8.28 1.16
CA PRO A 101 11.27 -7.32 2.23
C PRO A 101 12.12 -6.12 1.79
N GLY A 102 12.29 -5.13 2.67
CA GLY A 102 13.17 -3.98 2.43
C GLY A 102 12.52 -2.75 1.81
N GLY A 103 11.18 -2.72 1.69
CA GLY A 103 10.41 -1.60 1.15
C GLY A 103 9.92 -0.63 2.23
N VAL A 104 8.62 -0.66 2.50
CA VAL A 104 7.96 0.28 3.43
C VAL A 104 8.37 0.07 4.88
N GLY A 105 8.62 -1.16 5.31
CA GLY A 105 8.97 -1.48 6.70
C GLY A 105 10.16 -0.68 7.23
N PRO A 106 11.34 -0.70 6.59
CA PRO A 106 12.50 0.11 7.01
C PRO A 106 12.22 1.61 7.06
N ILE A 107 11.42 2.13 6.13
CA ILE A 107 11.01 3.54 6.12
C ILE A 107 10.13 3.87 7.33
N THR A 108 9.23 2.98 7.71
CA THR A 108 8.38 3.13 8.90
C THR A 108 9.24 3.25 10.17
N VAL A 109 10.26 2.42 10.32
CA VAL A 109 11.19 2.49 11.45
C VAL A 109 11.95 3.81 11.45
N SER A 110 12.48 4.25 10.31
CA SER A 110 13.15 5.54 10.16
C SER A 110 12.24 6.72 10.51
N ALA A 111 10.97 6.68 10.09
CA ALA A 111 9.98 7.71 10.41
C ALA A 111 9.69 7.77 11.92
N LEU A 112 9.65 6.64 12.60
CA LEU A 112 9.49 6.58 14.05
C LEU A 112 10.63 7.32 14.78
N PHE A 113 11.87 7.04 14.42
CA PHE A 113 13.03 7.73 15.00
C PHE A 113 13.05 9.21 14.68
N PHE A 114 12.70 9.60 13.45
CA PHE A 114 12.57 11.00 13.06
C PHE A 114 11.53 11.74 13.91
N ASN A 115 10.34 11.16 14.09
CA ASN A 115 9.29 11.74 14.91
C ASN A 115 9.70 11.86 16.37
N LEU A 116 10.36 10.83 16.93
CA LEU A 116 10.88 10.85 18.28
C LEU A 116 11.90 11.98 18.45
N SER A 117 12.83 12.17 17.52
CA SER A 117 13.82 13.24 17.58
C SER A 117 13.19 14.64 17.60
N ARG A 118 12.07 14.82 16.89
CA ARG A 118 11.31 16.08 16.90
C ARG A 118 10.64 16.34 18.24
N LEU A 119 10.07 15.30 18.87
CA LEU A 119 9.46 15.43 20.19
C LEU A 119 10.49 15.82 21.26
N VAL A 120 11.68 15.26 21.22
CA VAL A 120 12.77 15.62 22.15
C VAL A 120 13.23 17.06 21.95
N LYS A 121 13.28 17.56 20.71
CA LYS A 121 13.68 18.96 20.42
C LYS A 121 12.65 20.00 20.86
N THR A 122 11.39 19.63 21.04
CA THR A 122 10.32 20.53 21.45
C THR A 122 10.21 20.67 22.97
N ASN A 123 10.90 19.82 23.71
CA ASN A 123 10.99 19.86 25.17
C ASN A 123 12.34 20.43 25.60
#